data_9ded81ea2ccf5a29ce0940c4fc39a493
#
_entry.id   9ded81ea2ccf5a29ce0940c4fc39a493
#
_cell.length_a   1.000
_cell.length_b   1.000
_cell.length_c   1.000
_cell.angle_alpha   90.00
_cell.angle_beta   90.00
_cell.angle_gamma   90.00
#
_symmetry.space_group_name_H-M   'P 1'
#
loop_
_entity.id
_entity.type
_entity.pdbx_description
1 polymer ?
#
loop_
_entity_poly.entity_id
_entity_poly.type
_entity_poly.pdbx_seq_one_letter_code
_entity_poly.pdbx_strand_id
1 'polypeptide(L)'
;QHGFVHDMNTAQEHHSCSTDICNKRGLHARASAKFVKMAETFDADITVSKGGETVGGTSIMGLMMLAASKGCSVKISATGRQAQEALVSLQALIDDKFGEGE
;
A
#
# COMPACT_ATOMS: atom_id res chain seq x y z
N GLN A 1 -26.32 20.02 -8.28
CA GLN A 1 -25.90 19.64 -7.98
C GLN A 1 -25.43 19.36 -7.78
N HIS A 2 -25.37 19.24 -7.47
CA HIS A 2 -24.69 18.71 -7.03
C HIS A 2 -24.29 18.35 -6.42
N GLY A 3 -24.26 18.61 -6.44
CA GLY A 3 -23.84 18.24 -5.71
C GLY A 3 -23.89 17.83 -5.09
N PHE A 4 -24.25 17.83 -4.63
CA PHE A 4 -24.15 17.15 -3.78
C PHE A 4 -23.92 16.18 -3.75
N VAL A 5 -24.03 16.05 -3.90
CA VAL A 5 -23.56 15.03 -3.76
C VAL A 5 -22.32 14.69 -3.40
N HIS A 6 -21.54 15.25 -3.27
CA HIS A 6 -20.31 14.93 -2.90
C HIS A 6 -20.08 14.66 -1.54
N ASP A 7 -20.92 14.91 -0.73
CA ASP A 7 -20.74 14.65 0.65
C ASP A 7 -20.56 13.24 0.96
N MET A 8 -21.15 12.35 0.24
CA MET A 8 -20.93 10.96 0.44
C MET A 8 -19.53 10.56 0.17
N ASN A 9 -18.85 11.34 -0.61
CA ASN A 9 -17.51 11.01 -0.99
C ASN A 9 -16.51 11.25 0.10
N THR A 10 -16.86 12.02 1.11
CA THR A 10 -15.90 12.26 2.18
C THR A 10 -15.58 11.01 2.95
N ALA A 11 -16.49 10.03 2.98
CA ALA A 11 -16.23 8.77 3.66
C ALA A 11 -15.48 7.79 2.77
N GLN A 12 -15.32 8.11 1.50
CA GLN A 12 -14.70 7.23 0.52
C GLN A 12 -13.51 7.92 -0.13
N GLU A 13 -12.65 8.48 0.69
CA GLU A 13 -11.47 9.16 0.19
C GLU A 13 -10.58 8.21 -0.57
N HIS A 14 -9.99 8.70 -1.63
CA HIS A 14 -9.03 7.95 -2.42
C HIS A 14 -7.70 8.68 -2.41
N HIS A 15 -6.67 7.97 -2.01
CA HIS A 15 -5.32 8.53 -1.97
C HIS A 15 -4.35 7.53 -2.57
N SER A 16 -3.28 8.02 -3.12
CA SER A 16 -2.22 7.15 -3.62
C SER A 16 -0.87 7.81 -3.44
N CYS A 17 0.15 6.99 -3.40
CA CYS A 17 1.51 7.49 -3.37
C CYS A 17 2.43 6.49 -4.03
N SER A 18 3.55 6.99 -4.55
CA SER A 18 4.58 6.13 -5.11
C SER A 18 5.74 6.11 -4.15
N THR A 19 6.32 4.94 -3.96
CA THR A 19 7.44 4.81 -3.05
C THR A 19 8.41 3.77 -3.60
N ASP A 20 9.68 3.91 -3.23
CA ASP A 20 10.71 2.98 -3.70
C ASP A 20 10.95 1.92 -2.64
N ILE A 21 11.05 0.68 -3.09
CA ILE A 21 11.41 -0.42 -2.21
C ILE A 21 12.88 -0.26 -1.88
N CYS A 22 13.20 -0.16 -0.59
CA CYS A 22 14.56 0.15 -0.17
C CYS A 22 15.20 -0.94 0.68
N ASN A 23 14.47 -1.98 1.05
CA ASN A 23 15.07 -3.08 1.78
C ASN A 23 15.77 -4.04 0.83
N LYS A 24 16.81 -4.69 1.30
CA LYS A 24 17.68 -5.50 0.46
C LYS A 24 16.93 -6.59 -0.30
N ARG A 25 15.99 -7.25 0.35
CA ARG A 25 15.30 -8.41 -0.22
C ARG A 25 14.00 -8.09 -0.93
N GLY A 26 13.58 -6.83 -0.89
CA GLY A 26 12.35 -6.43 -1.55
C GLY A 26 11.11 -7.02 -0.89
N LEU A 27 10.06 -7.19 -1.69
CA LEU A 27 8.78 -7.73 -1.20
C LEU A 27 8.82 -9.25 -1.14
N HIS A 28 9.73 -9.80 -0.36
CA HIS A 28 9.77 -11.23 -0.10
C HIS A 28 8.67 -11.62 0.89
N ALA A 29 8.58 -12.90 1.24
CA ALA A 29 7.45 -13.40 2.02
C ALA A 29 7.26 -12.66 3.33
N ARG A 30 8.34 -12.46 4.10
CA ARG A 30 8.23 -11.80 5.40
C ARG A 30 7.81 -10.34 5.26
N ALA A 31 8.40 -9.62 4.31
CA ALA A 31 8.06 -8.22 4.10
C ALA A 31 6.62 -8.10 3.64
N SER A 32 6.18 -8.96 2.73
CA SER A 32 4.81 -8.96 2.25
C SER A 32 3.84 -9.25 3.39
N ALA A 33 4.19 -10.18 4.28
CA ALA A 33 3.34 -10.49 5.43
C ALA A 33 3.21 -9.29 6.36
N LYS A 34 4.30 -8.56 6.58
CA LYS A 34 4.25 -7.35 7.41
C LYS A 34 3.38 -6.27 6.78
N PHE A 35 3.49 -6.13 5.47
CA PHE A 35 2.65 -5.17 4.74
C PHE A 35 1.17 -5.52 4.91
N VAL A 36 0.82 -6.78 4.68
CA VAL A 36 -0.56 -7.24 4.80
C VAL A 36 -1.08 -7.01 6.21
N LYS A 37 -0.28 -7.38 7.20
CA LYS A 37 -0.71 -7.25 8.58
C LYS A 37 -1.01 -5.79 8.94
N MET A 38 -0.18 -4.88 8.48
CA MET A 38 -0.43 -3.46 8.73
C MET A 38 -1.64 -2.98 7.93
N ALA A 39 -1.76 -3.40 6.68
CA ALA A 39 -2.87 -2.96 5.83
C ALA A 39 -4.21 -3.38 6.42
N GLU A 40 -4.26 -4.54 7.06
CA GLU A 40 -5.49 -5.04 7.64
C GLU A 40 -5.96 -4.26 8.85
N THR A 41 -5.11 -3.43 9.42
CA THR A 41 -5.50 -2.66 10.60
C THR A 41 -6.28 -1.40 10.27
N PHE A 42 -6.39 -1.06 8.98
CA PHE A 42 -7.07 0.17 8.58
C PHE A 42 -8.37 -0.13 7.86
N ASP A 43 -9.34 0.76 8.05
CA ASP A 43 -10.61 0.70 7.34
C ASP A 43 -10.42 1.35 5.97
N ALA A 44 -9.82 0.62 5.07
CA ALA A 44 -9.53 1.10 3.72
C ALA A 44 -9.24 -0.09 2.81
N ASP A 45 -9.57 0.09 1.53
CA ASP A 45 -9.22 -0.87 0.49
C ASP A 45 -7.88 -0.44 -0.07
N ILE A 46 -6.90 -1.31 0.00
CA ILE A 46 -5.54 -0.98 -0.38
C ILE A 46 -5.10 -1.85 -1.54
N THR A 47 -4.48 -1.23 -2.54
CA THR A 47 -3.90 -1.93 -3.67
C THR A 47 -2.48 -1.47 -3.88
N VAL A 48 -1.68 -2.34 -4.50
CA VAL A 48 -0.29 -2.04 -4.80
C VAL A 48 -0.07 -2.35 -6.27
N SER A 49 0.55 -1.43 -6.99
CA SER A 49 0.78 -1.58 -8.42
C SER A 49 2.26 -1.44 -8.74
N LYS A 50 2.69 -2.20 -9.72
CA LYS A 50 4.05 -2.11 -10.26
C LYS A 50 4.00 -2.48 -11.73
N GLY A 51 4.44 -1.56 -12.59
CA GLY A 51 4.57 -1.85 -14.01
C GLY A 51 3.28 -2.30 -14.70
N GLY A 52 2.16 -1.77 -14.29
CA GLY A 52 0.90 -2.13 -14.92
C GLY A 52 0.15 -3.27 -14.26
N GLU A 53 0.78 -3.94 -13.29
CA GLU A 53 0.11 -4.97 -12.51
C GLU A 53 -0.36 -4.40 -11.19
N THR A 54 -1.57 -4.77 -10.78
CA THR A 54 -2.15 -4.30 -9.53
C THR A 54 -2.62 -5.49 -8.72
N VAL A 55 -2.28 -5.51 -7.44
CA VAL A 55 -2.67 -6.58 -6.55
C VAL A 55 -3.30 -5.99 -5.30
N GLY A 56 -4.05 -6.80 -4.57
CA GLY A 56 -4.63 -6.35 -3.31
C GLY A 56 -3.58 -6.23 -2.22
N GLY A 57 -3.70 -5.19 -1.41
CA GLY A 57 -2.74 -4.94 -0.34
C GLY A 57 -2.83 -5.92 0.82
N THR A 58 -3.84 -6.78 0.81
CA THR A 58 -3.97 -7.81 1.84
C THR A 58 -3.72 -9.21 1.29
N SER A 59 -3.05 -9.30 0.13
CA SER A 59 -2.71 -10.58 -0.48
C SER A 59 -1.19 -10.77 -0.45
N ILE A 60 -0.71 -11.65 0.41
CA ILE A 60 0.72 -11.92 0.49
C ILE A 60 1.23 -12.44 -0.84
N MET A 61 0.50 -13.39 -1.44
CA MET A 61 0.88 -13.95 -2.73
C MET A 61 0.91 -12.88 -3.82
N GLY A 62 -0.11 -12.01 -3.83
CA GLY A 62 -0.16 -10.94 -4.82
C GLY A 62 1.03 -10.02 -4.72
N LEU A 63 1.38 -9.63 -3.50
CA LEU A 63 2.54 -8.75 -3.30
C LEU A 63 3.83 -9.41 -3.75
N MET A 64 3.99 -10.70 -3.45
CA MET A 64 5.19 -11.43 -3.88
C MET A 64 5.26 -11.55 -5.39
N MET A 65 4.11 -11.68 -6.05
CA MET A 65 4.08 -11.83 -7.50
C MET A 65 4.45 -10.55 -8.22
N LEU A 66 4.37 -9.42 -7.57
CA LEU A 66 4.85 -8.16 -8.18
C LEU A 66 6.35 -8.18 -8.38
N ALA A 67 7.05 -9.04 -7.65
CA ALA A 67 8.50 -9.16 -7.75
C ALA A 67 9.23 -7.83 -7.56
N ALA A 68 8.73 -6.99 -6.66
CA ALA A 68 9.32 -5.69 -6.41
C ALA A 68 10.59 -5.86 -5.58
N SER A 69 11.73 -5.56 -6.16
CA SER A 69 13.01 -5.67 -5.50
C SER A 69 13.54 -4.29 -5.13
N LYS A 70 14.67 -4.26 -4.44
CA LYS A 70 15.28 -3.00 -4.04
C LYS A 70 15.49 -2.11 -5.26
N GLY A 71 15.04 -0.88 -5.14
CA GLY A 71 15.14 0.09 -6.22
C GLY A 71 13.92 0.17 -7.11
N CYS A 72 12.99 -0.78 -6.99
CA CYS A 72 11.76 -0.71 -7.77
C CYS A 72 10.79 0.25 -7.11
N SER A 73 10.04 0.98 -7.94
CA SER A 73 8.97 1.84 -7.45
C SER A 73 7.66 1.09 -7.48
N VAL A 74 6.86 1.26 -6.44
CA VAL A 74 5.51 0.74 -6.41
C VAL A 74 4.56 1.88 -6.09
N LYS A 75 3.33 1.75 -6.56
CA LYS A 75 2.29 2.71 -6.26
C LYS A 75 1.31 2.06 -5.29
N ILE A 76 1.07 2.72 -4.17
CA ILE A 76 0.12 2.24 -3.18
C ILE A 76 -1.10 3.13 -3.27
N SER A 77 -2.27 2.53 -3.42
CA SER A 77 -3.53 3.25 -3.49
C SER A 77 -4.43 2.79 -2.36
N ALA A 78 -5.16 3.70 -1.77
CA ALA A 78 -6.06 3.38 -0.67
C ALA A 78 -7.35 4.16 -0.84
N THR A 79 -8.48 3.50 -0.59
CA THR A 79 -9.80 4.10 -0.67
C THR A 79 -10.56 3.73 0.58
N GLY A 80 -11.20 4.70 1.23
CA GLY A 80 -11.98 4.44 2.42
C GLY A 80 -11.75 5.49 3.49
N ARG A 81 -12.32 5.24 4.66
CA ARG A 81 -12.29 6.21 5.75
C ARG A 81 -10.90 6.48 6.27
N GLN A 82 -10.05 5.46 6.29
CA GLN A 82 -8.69 5.59 6.80
C GLN A 82 -7.65 5.50 5.69
N ALA A 83 -8.03 5.89 4.48
CA ALA A 83 -7.13 5.77 3.33
C ALA A 83 -5.81 6.51 3.55
N GLN A 84 -5.87 7.75 4.01
CA GLN A 84 -4.66 8.53 4.18
C GLN A 84 -3.80 7.98 5.31
N GLU A 85 -4.43 7.60 6.42
CA GLU A 85 -3.69 7.02 7.53
C GLU A 85 -2.99 5.73 7.12
N ALA A 86 -3.67 4.92 6.31
CA ALA A 86 -3.08 3.68 5.82
C ALA A 86 -1.86 3.95 4.97
N LEU A 87 -1.94 4.93 4.07
CA LEU A 87 -0.80 5.26 3.22
C LEU A 87 0.40 5.73 4.01
N VAL A 88 0.16 6.60 4.99
CA VAL A 88 1.25 7.11 5.82
C VAL A 88 1.96 5.97 6.54
N SER A 89 1.16 5.07 7.13
CA SER A 89 1.73 3.96 7.89
C SER A 89 2.45 2.95 7.01
N LEU A 90 1.87 2.65 5.84
CA LEU A 90 2.51 1.70 4.92
C LEU A 90 3.78 2.27 4.34
N GLN A 91 3.78 3.56 4.03
CA GLN A 91 4.99 4.19 3.53
C GLN A 91 6.08 4.20 4.59
N ALA A 92 5.72 4.47 5.84
CA ALA A 92 6.69 4.43 6.93
C ALA A 92 7.27 3.03 7.09
N LEU A 93 6.45 2.00 6.93
CA LEU A 93 6.92 0.62 7.02
C LEU A 93 7.94 0.32 5.91
N ILE A 94 7.66 0.77 4.70
CA ILE A 94 8.57 0.57 3.57
C ILE A 94 9.87 1.34 3.80
N ASP A 95 9.76 2.60 4.24
CA ASP A 95 10.94 3.44 4.48
C ASP A 95 11.81 2.87 5.60
N ASP A 96 11.21 2.17 6.54
CA ASP A 96 11.92 1.50 7.63
C ASP A 96 12.44 0.13 7.20
N LYS A 97 12.40 -0.14 5.91
CA LYS A 97 12.87 -1.41 5.34
C LYS A 97 12.19 -2.60 5.99
N PHE A 98 10.91 -2.45 6.30
CA PHE A 98 10.11 -3.49 6.97
C PHE A 98 10.76 -3.95 8.28
N GLY A 99 11.55 -3.09 8.91
CA GLY A 99 12.21 -3.43 10.15
C GLY A 99 13.40 -4.37 9.98
N GLU A 100 13.87 -4.56 8.76
CA GLU A 100 14.96 -5.52 8.49
C GLU A 100 16.36 -4.95 8.72
N GLY A 101 16.45 -3.63 8.79
CA GLY A 101 17.74 -3.02 9.07
C GLY A 101 18.69 -3.00 7.88
N GLU A 102 18.19 -3.30 6.71
CA GLU A 102 19.06 -3.31 5.52
C GLU A 102 18.48 -2.50 4.40
#